data_9507387833db87d525c1c9cc2cff4538
#
_entry.id   9507387833db87d525c1c9cc2cff4538
#
_cell.length_a   1.000
_cell.length_b   1.000
_cell.length_c   1.000
_cell.angle_alpha   90.00
_cell.angle_beta   90.00
_cell.angle_gamma   90.00
#
_symmetry.space_group_name_H-M   'P 1'
#
loop_
_entity.id
_entity.type
_entity.pdbx_description
1 polymer ?
#
loop_
_entity_poly.entity_id
_entity_poly.type
_entity_poly.pdbx_seq_one_letter_code
_entity_poly.pdbx_strand_id
1 'polypeptide(L)'
;MAQFDRQQVAARLDTRQQEIEHRREELHRNGDGLTSELADYDQHPADQGTETFEQELDETTLIILEEEEHRVREAKKALEEGRYGICVDCGHEIPRERLDAIPESVRCVQDQRLYEARLRQRRVGPSPI
;
A
#
# COMPACT_ATOMS: atom_id res chain seq x y z
N MET A 1 -11.23 -14.50 22.33
CA MET A 1 -10.80 -13.29 21.59
C MET A 1 -9.36 -12.95 21.94
N ALA A 2 -8.53 -12.78 20.94
CA ALA A 2 -7.18 -12.29 21.17
C ALA A 2 -7.28 -10.85 21.69
N GLN A 3 -6.73 -10.62 22.87
CA GLN A 3 -6.65 -9.28 23.42
C GLN A 3 -5.40 -8.61 22.88
N PHE A 4 -5.58 -7.48 22.26
CA PHE A 4 -4.51 -6.65 21.74
C PHE A 4 -4.29 -5.46 22.66
N ASP A 5 -3.04 -5.08 22.86
CA ASP A 5 -2.71 -3.82 23.51
C ASP A 5 -3.00 -2.70 22.50
N ARG A 6 -4.09 -1.97 22.74
CA ARG A 6 -4.55 -0.92 21.82
C ARG A 6 -3.49 0.15 21.60
N GLN A 7 -2.77 0.52 22.63
CA GLN A 7 -1.73 1.55 22.53
C GLN A 7 -0.56 1.05 21.67
N GLN A 8 -0.16 -0.19 21.88
CA GLN A 8 0.94 -0.78 21.12
C GLN A 8 0.55 -0.92 19.62
N VAL A 9 -0.63 -1.41 19.36
CA VAL A 9 -1.13 -1.55 17.99
C VAL A 9 -1.26 -0.18 17.34
N ALA A 10 -1.83 0.79 18.03
CA ALA A 10 -1.97 2.15 17.50
C ALA A 10 -0.61 2.76 17.16
N ALA A 11 0.39 2.56 18.03
CA ALA A 11 1.74 3.07 17.78
C ALA A 11 2.36 2.41 16.55
N ARG A 12 2.18 1.10 16.38
CA ARG A 12 2.69 0.38 15.22
C ARG A 12 2.01 0.84 13.91
N LEU A 13 0.71 1.09 13.96
CA LEU A 13 -0.04 1.59 12.81
C LEU A 13 0.39 3.02 12.46
N ASP A 14 0.64 3.86 13.45
CA ASP A 14 1.14 5.22 13.23
C ASP A 14 2.53 5.19 12.59
N THR A 15 3.42 4.33 13.08
CA THR A 15 4.75 4.16 12.49
C THR A 15 4.65 3.72 11.05
N ARG A 16 3.78 2.75 10.77
CA ARG A 16 3.56 2.26 9.41
C ARG A 16 3.04 3.36 8.49
N GLN A 17 2.11 4.17 8.98
CA GLN A 17 1.58 5.31 8.22
C GLN A 17 2.67 6.32 7.89
N GLN A 18 3.55 6.62 8.86
CA GLN A 18 4.65 7.55 8.64
C GLN A 18 5.64 7.01 7.61
N GLU A 19 5.93 5.72 7.65
CA GLU A 19 6.79 5.07 6.66
C GLU A 19 6.22 5.19 5.25
N ILE A 20 4.92 4.98 5.10
CA ILE A 20 4.23 5.09 3.81
C ILE A 20 4.28 6.53 3.31
N GLU A 21 3.98 7.49 4.17
CA GLU A 21 4.01 8.92 3.82
C GLU A 21 5.43 9.35 3.40
N HIS A 22 6.43 8.88 4.11
CA HIS A 22 7.83 9.18 3.80
C HIS A 22 8.22 8.65 2.42
N ARG A 23 7.83 7.40 2.11
CA ARG A 23 8.10 6.82 0.79
C ARG A 23 7.37 7.55 -0.32
N ARG A 24 6.13 7.99 -0.08
CA ARG A 24 5.39 8.79 -1.04
C ARG A 24 6.09 10.11 -1.32
N GLU A 25 6.56 10.80 -0.29
CA GLU A 25 7.31 12.05 -0.44
C GLU A 25 8.60 11.85 -1.21
N GLU A 26 9.33 10.77 -0.93
CA GLU A 26 10.55 10.44 -1.67
C GLU A 26 10.27 10.23 -3.15
N LEU A 27 9.19 9.52 -3.48
CA LEU A 27 8.81 9.28 -4.87
C LEU A 27 8.43 10.58 -5.57
N HIS A 28 7.71 11.47 -4.89
CA HIS A 28 7.37 12.77 -5.44
C HIS A 28 8.62 13.65 -5.64
N ARG A 29 9.53 13.66 -4.67
CA ARG A 29 10.79 14.41 -4.82
C ARG A 29 11.65 13.86 -5.93
N ASN A 30 11.76 12.54 -6.04
CA ASN A 30 12.51 11.91 -7.10
C ASN A 30 11.88 12.18 -8.46
N GLY A 31 10.54 12.19 -8.52
CA GLY A 31 9.81 12.58 -9.73
C GLY A 31 10.11 14.01 -10.13
N ASP A 32 10.08 14.95 -9.18
CA ASP A 32 10.40 16.33 -9.43
C ASP A 32 11.88 16.52 -9.74
N GLY A 33 12.75 15.81 -9.00
CA GLY A 33 14.19 15.80 -9.25
C GLY A 33 14.51 15.17 -10.60
N LEU A 34 13.85 14.09 -10.96
CA LEU A 34 13.97 13.45 -12.27
C LEU A 34 13.55 14.42 -13.39
N THR A 35 12.48 15.17 -13.16
CA THR A 35 12.02 16.15 -14.14
C THR A 35 13.07 17.25 -14.36
N SER A 36 13.71 17.70 -13.29
CA SER A 36 14.81 18.68 -13.39
C SER A 36 16.04 18.11 -14.09
N GLU A 37 16.39 16.87 -13.74
CA GLU A 37 17.50 16.17 -14.38
C GLU A 37 17.18 15.80 -15.82
N LEU A 38 15.92 15.49 -16.12
CA LEU A 38 15.47 15.17 -17.46
C LEU A 38 15.61 16.37 -18.40
N ALA A 39 15.49 17.58 -17.90
CA ALA A 39 15.75 18.79 -18.69
C ALA A 39 17.23 18.85 -19.14
N ASP A 40 18.13 18.30 -18.30
CA ASP A 40 19.55 18.20 -18.65
C ASP A 40 19.85 16.97 -19.52
N TYR A 41 19.02 15.92 -19.45
CA TYR A 41 19.20 14.69 -20.19
C TYR A 41 18.47 14.64 -21.53
N ASP A 42 17.75 15.67 -21.89
CA ASP A 42 16.99 15.76 -23.14
C ASP A 42 17.87 15.58 -24.40
N GLN A 43 19.17 15.48 -24.22
CA GLN A 43 20.13 15.30 -25.28
C GLN A 43 20.52 13.85 -25.55
N HIS A 44 19.97 12.89 -24.79
CA HIS A 44 20.30 11.47 -24.91
C HIS A 44 19.06 10.64 -25.26
N PRO A 45 18.79 10.41 -26.56
CA PRO A 45 17.60 9.64 -26.97
C PRO A 45 17.56 8.21 -26.48
N ALA A 46 18.71 7.62 -26.13
CA ALA A 46 18.79 6.24 -25.66
C ALA A 46 18.17 6.05 -24.27
N ASP A 47 18.03 7.13 -23.50
CA ASP A 47 17.50 7.07 -22.13
C ASP A 47 15.97 7.20 -22.06
N GLN A 48 15.31 7.53 -23.16
CA GLN A 48 13.86 7.73 -23.17
C GLN A 48 13.07 6.48 -22.80
N GLY A 49 13.52 5.30 -23.26
CA GLY A 49 12.88 4.03 -22.94
C GLY A 49 13.01 3.68 -21.46
N THR A 50 14.18 3.98 -20.87
CA THR A 50 14.43 3.75 -19.44
C THR A 50 13.56 4.67 -18.57
N GLU A 51 13.42 5.93 -18.98
CA GLU A 51 12.58 6.91 -18.27
C GLU A 51 11.12 6.49 -18.22
N THR A 52 10.57 6.01 -19.33
CA THR A 52 9.19 5.54 -19.39
C THR A 52 8.98 4.35 -18.45
N PHE A 53 9.94 3.43 -18.42
CA PHE A 53 9.88 2.27 -17.53
C PHE A 53 9.91 2.69 -16.06
N GLU A 54 10.79 3.62 -15.70
CA GLU A 54 10.86 4.15 -14.33
C GLU A 54 9.59 4.88 -13.91
N GLN A 55 8.99 5.66 -14.79
CA GLN A 55 7.72 6.34 -14.54
C GLN A 55 6.60 5.34 -14.29
N GLU A 56 6.53 4.27 -15.07
CA GLU A 56 5.53 3.22 -14.88
C GLU A 56 5.72 2.50 -13.55
N LEU A 57 6.96 2.22 -13.15
CA LEU A 57 7.26 1.64 -11.85
C LEU A 57 6.86 2.58 -10.70
N ASP A 58 7.13 3.88 -10.84
CA ASP A 58 6.78 4.87 -9.82
C ASP A 58 5.27 4.98 -9.66
N GLU A 59 4.52 4.99 -10.76
CA GLU A 59 3.06 5.01 -10.74
C GLU A 59 2.51 3.76 -10.06
N THR A 60 3.05 2.59 -10.38
CA THR A 60 2.65 1.33 -9.76
C THR A 60 2.97 1.34 -8.27
N THR A 61 4.14 1.85 -7.89
CA THR A 61 4.54 1.95 -6.50
C THR A 61 3.62 2.90 -5.72
N LEU A 62 3.23 4.03 -6.32
CA LEU A 62 2.28 4.96 -5.72
C LEU A 62 0.93 4.31 -5.47
N ILE A 63 0.44 3.52 -6.41
CA ILE A 63 -0.83 2.81 -6.26
C ILE A 63 -0.74 1.81 -5.11
N ILE A 64 0.37 1.07 -5.00
CA ILE A 64 0.60 0.12 -3.91
C ILE A 64 0.62 0.86 -2.57
N LEU A 65 1.30 2.00 -2.49
CA LEU A 65 1.39 2.80 -1.26
C LEU A 65 0.02 3.36 -0.87
N GLU A 66 -0.80 3.77 -1.82
CA GLU A 66 -2.17 4.22 -1.56
C GLU A 66 -3.02 3.09 -0.97
N GLU A 67 -2.86 1.88 -1.48
CA GLU A 67 -3.56 0.71 -0.94
C GLU A 67 -3.09 0.36 0.47
N GLU A 68 -1.81 0.45 0.73
CA GLU A 68 -1.26 0.23 2.07
C GLU A 68 -1.77 1.28 3.04
N GLU A 69 -1.82 2.54 2.62
CA GLU A 69 -2.36 3.63 3.43
C GLU A 69 -3.84 3.40 3.75
N HIS A 70 -4.60 2.96 2.76
CA HIS A 70 -6.02 2.62 2.95
C HIS A 70 -6.19 1.51 3.98
N ARG A 71 -5.35 0.47 3.92
CA ARG A 71 -5.37 -0.62 4.90
C ARG A 71 -5.04 -0.14 6.31
N VAL A 72 -4.06 0.77 6.43
CA VAL A 72 -3.71 1.35 7.73
C VAL A 72 -4.91 2.10 8.32
N ARG A 73 -5.60 2.89 7.51
CA ARG A 73 -6.80 3.62 7.94
C ARG A 73 -7.92 2.66 8.37
N GLU A 74 -8.14 1.60 7.60
CA GLU A 74 -9.12 0.58 7.96
C GLU A 74 -8.75 -0.14 9.25
N ALA A 75 -7.46 -0.45 9.43
CA ALA A 75 -6.99 -1.10 10.64
C ALA A 75 -7.16 -0.20 11.87
N LYS A 76 -6.86 1.08 11.74
CA LYS A 76 -7.09 2.07 12.81
C LYS A 76 -8.56 2.15 13.19
N LYS A 77 -9.43 2.17 12.20
CA LYS A 77 -10.86 2.21 12.41
C LYS A 77 -11.34 0.94 13.12
N ALA A 78 -10.85 -0.21 12.68
CA ALA A 78 -11.17 -1.49 13.32
C ALA A 78 -10.71 -1.51 14.78
N LEU A 79 -9.54 -0.96 15.06
CA LEU A 79 -9.01 -0.86 16.42
C LEU A 79 -9.91 0.01 17.29
N GLU A 80 -10.35 1.16 16.80
CA GLU A 80 -11.28 2.04 17.52
C GLU A 80 -12.61 1.38 17.79
N GLU A 81 -13.11 0.60 16.84
CA GLU A 81 -14.40 -0.08 16.94
C GLU A 81 -14.33 -1.43 17.67
N GLY A 82 -13.14 -1.85 18.10
CA GLY A 82 -12.94 -3.12 18.79
C GLY A 82 -12.98 -4.34 17.88
N ARG A 83 -12.76 -4.15 16.57
CA ARG A 83 -12.77 -5.22 15.56
C ARG A 83 -11.40 -5.61 15.05
N TYR A 84 -10.35 -5.01 15.60
CA TYR A 84 -8.99 -5.29 15.15
C TYR A 84 -8.67 -6.78 15.28
N GLY A 85 -8.05 -7.35 14.25
CA GLY A 85 -7.70 -8.77 14.23
C GLY A 85 -8.78 -9.68 13.69
N ILE A 86 -9.90 -9.11 13.22
CA ILE A 86 -10.99 -9.89 12.61
C ILE A 86 -11.05 -9.53 11.12
N CYS A 87 -11.06 -10.56 10.27
CA CYS A 87 -11.15 -10.36 8.83
C CYS A 87 -12.46 -9.65 8.47
N VAL A 88 -12.36 -8.56 7.71
CA VAL A 88 -13.52 -7.75 7.32
C VAL A 88 -14.44 -8.47 6.34
N ASP A 89 -13.94 -9.47 5.62
CA ASP A 89 -14.72 -10.19 4.61
C ASP A 89 -15.34 -11.46 5.16
N CYS A 90 -14.61 -12.29 5.90
CA CYS A 90 -15.12 -13.58 6.38
C CYS A 90 -15.46 -13.61 7.87
N GLY A 91 -15.04 -12.62 8.64
CA GLY A 91 -15.37 -12.54 10.07
C GLY A 91 -14.55 -13.46 10.97
N HIS A 92 -13.61 -14.22 10.42
CA HIS A 92 -12.73 -15.08 11.21
C HIS A 92 -11.56 -14.28 11.76
N GLU A 93 -10.94 -14.80 12.81
CA GLU A 93 -9.76 -14.17 13.38
C GLU A 93 -8.59 -14.25 12.40
N ILE A 94 -7.88 -13.13 12.25
CA ILE A 94 -6.63 -13.08 11.48
C ILE A 94 -5.54 -13.69 12.37
N PRO A 95 -4.69 -14.60 11.86
CA PRO A 95 -3.62 -15.18 12.66
C PRO A 95 -2.73 -14.11 13.27
N ARG A 96 -2.38 -14.27 14.54
CA ARG A 96 -1.56 -13.28 15.24
C ARG A 96 -0.20 -13.09 14.59
N GLU A 97 0.36 -14.15 14.04
CA GLU A 97 1.64 -14.09 13.32
C GLU A 97 1.56 -13.13 12.14
N ARG A 98 0.43 -13.15 11.44
CA ARG A 98 0.19 -12.23 10.32
C ARG A 98 0.08 -10.78 10.81
N LEU A 99 -0.62 -10.56 11.92
CA LEU A 99 -0.76 -9.22 12.51
C LEU A 99 0.56 -8.69 13.05
N ASP A 100 1.41 -9.57 13.58
CA ASP A 100 2.73 -9.17 14.06
C ASP A 100 3.63 -8.75 12.90
N ALA A 101 3.54 -9.44 11.77
CA ALA A 101 4.30 -9.10 10.57
C ALA A 101 3.73 -7.90 9.83
N ILE A 102 2.39 -7.85 9.72
CA ILE A 102 1.68 -6.82 8.97
C ILE A 102 0.55 -6.28 9.87
N PRO A 103 0.85 -5.27 10.71
CA PRO A 103 -0.15 -4.76 11.65
C PRO A 103 -1.38 -4.13 10.98
N GLU A 104 -1.24 -3.67 9.74
CA GLU A 104 -2.34 -3.10 8.95
C GLU A 104 -3.22 -4.16 8.28
N SER A 105 -3.01 -5.45 8.58
CA SER A 105 -3.84 -6.50 8.01
C SER A 105 -5.27 -6.39 8.51
N VAL A 106 -6.22 -6.32 7.59
CA VAL A 106 -7.65 -6.30 7.87
C VAL A 106 -8.36 -7.51 7.29
N ARG A 107 -7.63 -8.35 6.55
CA ARG A 107 -8.14 -9.55 5.91
C ARG A 107 -7.21 -10.73 6.16
N CYS A 108 -7.76 -11.94 6.21
CA CYS A 108 -6.95 -13.16 6.20
C CYS A 108 -6.25 -13.30 4.85
N VAL A 109 -5.28 -14.21 4.77
CA VAL A 109 -4.47 -14.40 3.54
C VAL A 109 -5.34 -14.65 2.32
N GLN A 110 -6.34 -15.53 2.45
CA GLN A 110 -7.20 -15.91 1.33
C GLN A 110 -8.03 -14.73 0.85
N ASP A 111 -8.65 -13.99 1.76
CA ASP A 111 -9.47 -12.84 1.40
C ASP A 111 -8.64 -11.67 0.89
N GLN A 112 -7.42 -11.51 1.40
CA GLN A 112 -6.50 -10.51 0.89
C GLN A 112 -6.12 -10.79 -0.56
N ARG A 113 -5.88 -12.06 -0.89
CA ARG A 113 -5.59 -12.47 -2.27
C ARG A 113 -6.75 -12.18 -3.21
N LEU A 114 -7.97 -12.46 -2.76
CA LEU A 114 -9.17 -12.15 -3.55
C LEU A 114 -9.36 -10.66 -3.75
N TYR A 115 -9.12 -9.89 -2.72
CA TYR A 115 -9.18 -8.42 -2.78
C TYR A 115 -8.18 -7.87 -3.78
N GLU A 116 -6.93 -8.33 -3.72
CA GLU A 116 -5.87 -7.91 -4.64
C GLU A 116 -6.18 -8.30 -6.08
N ALA A 117 -6.76 -9.48 -6.28
CA ALA A 117 -7.18 -9.92 -7.62
C ALA A 117 -8.25 -9.00 -8.19
N ARG A 118 -9.23 -8.58 -7.38
CA ARG A 118 -10.25 -7.63 -7.82
C ARG A 118 -9.67 -6.27 -8.16
N LEU A 119 -8.69 -5.80 -7.37
CA LEU A 119 -8.00 -4.54 -7.66
C LEU A 119 -7.27 -4.60 -8.99
N ARG A 120 -6.60 -5.71 -9.28
CA ARG A 120 -5.90 -5.89 -10.55
C ARG A 120 -6.86 -5.88 -11.72
N GLN A 121 -8.03 -6.49 -11.59
CA GLN A 121 -9.06 -6.45 -12.63
C GLN A 121 -9.56 -5.03 -12.88
N ARG A 122 -9.73 -4.22 -11.83
CA ARG A 122 -10.15 -2.83 -11.98
C ARG A 122 -9.11 -1.99 -12.70
N ARG A 123 -7.82 -2.23 -12.43
CA ARG A 123 -6.73 -1.48 -13.05
C ARG A 123 -6.60 -1.78 -14.54
N VAL A 124 -6.80 -3.05 -14.90
CA VAL A 124 -6.72 -3.49 -16.30
C VAL A 124 -7.97 -3.10 -17.08
N GLY A 125 -9.04 -2.71 -16.36
CA GLY A 125 -10.32 -2.41 -16.96
C GLY A 125 -11.08 -3.69 -17.30
N PRO A 126 -12.35 -3.54 -17.77
CA PRO A 126 -13.11 -4.72 -18.17
C PRO A 126 -12.46 -5.38 -19.36
N SER A 127 -12.30 -6.71 -19.29
CA SER A 127 -11.74 -7.46 -20.41
C SER A 127 -12.59 -7.22 -21.65
N PRO A 128 -11.97 -6.84 -22.78
CA PRO A 128 -12.70 -6.73 -24.02
C PRO A 128 -13.05 -8.13 -24.51
N ILE A 129 -14.24 -8.53 -24.30
CA ILE A 129 -14.77 -9.77 -24.87
C ILE A 129 -15.81 -9.42 -25.88
#